data_b261a49568a2ae34aab3cc8ef38aa854
#
_entry.id   b261a49568a2ae34aab3cc8ef38aa854
#
_cell.length_a   1.000
_cell.length_b   1.000
_cell.length_c   1.000
_cell.angle_alpha   90.00
_cell.angle_beta   90.00
_cell.angle_gamma   90.00
#
_symmetry.space_group_name_H-M   'P 1'
#
loop_
_entity.id
_entity.type
_entity.pdbx_description
1 polymer ?
#
loop_
_entity_poly.entity_id
_entity_poly.type
_entity_poly.pdbx_seq_one_letter_code
_entity_poly.pdbx_strand_id
1 'polypeptide(L)'
;MKETICICGGGSLGHVVAGYLAAKEHVNVNVLTQRPSCWNSVLHITTPEGDVLDGHLHLVTDEPALAMKDCSIVLLCLPGFAIKEQLHRISPYVNEHTYVGSVFSSTGFFFHALEILDGNVPLWGFQRVPFIARTTRYGESANLLGYKNAHNIAVERSNDKEAFRAKIETLFDAPVRLLANYYEASLTNSNPLLHTSRLYTMFGGENE
;
A
#
# COMPACT_ATOMS: atom_id res chain seq x y z
N MET A 1 3.14 -18.53 -13.70
CA MET A 1 3.90 -18.22 -12.46
C MET A 1 3.06 -17.24 -11.66
N LYS A 2 2.93 -17.42 -10.32
CA LYS A 2 2.22 -16.45 -9.49
C LYS A 2 3.05 -15.18 -9.36
N GLU A 3 2.39 -14.03 -9.31
CA GLU A 3 3.06 -12.77 -9.02
C GLU A 3 3.32 -12.62 -7.54
N THR A 4 4.54 -12.27 -7.13
CA THR A 4 4.89 -12.07 -5.72
C THR A 4 4.88 -10.59 -5.36
N ILE A 5 4.06 -10.23 -4.37
CA ILE A 5 3.86 -8.86 -3.89
C ILE A 5 4.25 -8.80 -2.41
N CYS A 6 5.05 -7.81 -2.02
CA CYS A 6 5.37 -7.56 -0.63
C CYS A 6 4.57 -6.37 -0.08
N ILE A 7 3.86 -6.60 1.03
CA ILE A 7 3.17 -5.57 1.80
C ILE A 7 4.03 -5.20 3.01
N CYS A 8 4.50 -3.96 3.06
CA CYS A 8 5.28 -3.44 4.18
C CYS A 8 4.36 -2.72 5.16
N GLY A 9 4.19 -3.28 6.36
CA GLY A 9 3.43 -2.66 7.44
C GLY A 9 2.30 -3.52 7.99
N GLY A 10 2.09 -3.42 9.31
CA GLY A 10 1.11 -4.21 10.07
C GLY A 10 -0.08 -3.39 10.59
N GLY A 11 -0.41 -2.25 9.97
CA GLY A 11 -1.60 -1.47 10.29
C GLY A 11 -2.87 -1.98 9.60
N SER A 12 -4.00 -1.31 9.81
CA SER A 12 -5.30 -1.71 9.23
C SER A 12 -5.27 -1.84 7.71
N LEU A 13 -4.64 -0.87 7.01
CA LEU A 13 -4.47 -0.95 5.55
C LEU A 13 -3.58 -2.13 5.13
N GLY A 14 -2.48 -2.38 5.88
CA GLY A 14 -1.60 -3.53 5.61
C GLY A 14 -2.33 -4.86 5.73
N HIS A 15 -3.18 -5.04 6.76
CA HIS A 15 -4.00 -6.25 6.92
C HIS A 15 -4.98 -6.43 5.76
N VAL A 16 -5.78 -5.40 5.47
CA VAL A 16 -6.81 -5.51 4.42
C VAL A 16 -6.18 -5.71 3.05
N VAL A 17 -5.14 -4.94 2.70
CA VAL A 17 -4.48 -5.09 1.39
C VAL A 17 -3.80 -6.46 1.27
N ALA A 18 -3.10 -6.92 2.32
CA ALA A 18 -2.45 -8.23 2.29
C ALA A 18 -3.48 -9.36 2.14
N GLY A 19 -4.54 -9.37 2.95
CA GLY A 19 -5.56 -10.42 2.89
C GLY A 19 -6.37 -10.38 1.59
N TYR A 20 -6.73 -9.19 1.11
CA TYR A 20 -7.44 -9.02 -0.16
C TYR A 20 -6.65 -9.56 -1.36
N LEU A 21 -5.36 -9.21 -1.44
CA LEU A 21 -4.51 -9.70 -2.52
C LEU A 21 -4.18 -11.18 -2.38
N ALA A 22 -3.98 -11.68 -1.14
CA ALA A 22 -3.67 -13.08 -0.88
C ALA A 22 -4.86 -14.03 -1.11
N ALA A 23 -6.09 -13.51 -1.18
CA ALA A 23 -7.26 -14.28 -1.57
C ALA A 23 -7.33 -14.54 -3.09
N LYS A 24 -6.48 -13.88 -3.90
CA LYS A 24 -6.42 -14.08 -5.34
C LYS A 24 -5.48 -15.25 -5.68
N GLU A 25 -5.97 -16.23 -6.44
CA GLU A 25 -5.23 -17.46 -6.76
C GLU A 25 -3.88 -17.25 -7.48
N HIS A 26 -3.75 -16.16 -8.23
CA HIS A 26 -2.57 -15.86 -9.04
C HIS A 26 -1.54 -14.96 -8.35
N VAL A 27 -1.73 -14.64 -7.04
CA VAL A 27 -0.86 -13.77 -6.27
C VAL A 27 -0.25 -14.54 -5.09
N ASN A 28 1.05 -14.33 -4.85
CA ASN A 28 1.72 -14.66 -3.59
C ASN A 28 1.94 -13.35 -2.81
N VAL A 29 1.52 -13.30 -1.55
CA VAL A 29 1.69 -12.13 -0.71
C VAL A 29 2.69 -12.40 0.40
N ASN A 30 3.78 -11.64 0.41
CA ASN A 30 4.72 -11.54 1.52
C ASN A 30 4.32 -10.34 2.39
N VAL A 31 4.43 -10.47 3.71
CA VAL A 31 4.23 -9.36 4.65
C VAL A 31 5.52 -9.08 5.38
N LEU A 32 6.04 -7.86 5.23
CA LEU A 32 7.19 -7.37 6.00
C LEU A 32 6.68 -6.55 7.19
N THR A 33 6.83 -7.10 8.38
CA THR A 33 6.32 -6.52 9.64
C THR A 33 7.31 -6.70 10.78
N GLN A 34 7.27 -5.82 11.78
CA GLN A 34 8.14 -5.91 12.97
C GLN A 34 7.73 -7.03 13.95
N ARG A 35 6.54 -7.59 13.81
CA ARG A 35 6.00 -8.63 14.71
C ARG A 35 5.45 -9.82 13.93
N PRO A 36 6.29 -10.55 13.19
CA PRO A 36 5.84 -11.65 12.33
C PRO A 36 5.19 -12.79 13.12
N SER A 37 5.67 -13.06 14.33
CA SER A 37 5.11 -14.11 15.20
C SER A 37 3.66 -13.86 15.66
N CYS A 38 3.14 -12.64 15.50
CA CYS A 38 1.76 -12.31 15.82
C CYS A 38 0.80 -12.50 14.64
N TRP A 39 1.28 -13.03 13.50
CA TRP A 39 0.49 -13.20 12.29
C TRP A 39 0.19 -14.67 12.02
N ASN A 40 -1.05 -14.94 11.63
CA ASN A 40 -1.46 -16.22 11.10
C ASN A 40 -1.08 -16.33 9.60
N SER A 41 -0.98 -17.55 9.11
CA SER A 41 -0.78 -17.82 7.67
C SER A 41 -2.02 -17.49 6.82
N VAL A 42 -3.19 -17.35 7.45
CA VAL A 42 -4.44 -16.95 6.81
C VAL A 42 -4.96 -15.68 7.48
N LEU A 43 -5.29 -14.68 6.67
CA LEU A 43 -6.00 -13.46 7.10
C LEU A 43 -7.46 -13.53 6.68
N HIS A 44 -8.36 -13.31 7.63
CA HIS A 44 -9.81 -13.24 7.39
C HIS A 44 -10.23 -11.78 7.18
N ILE A 45 -10.66 -11.45 5.96
CA ILE A 45 -11.10 -10.08 5.62
C ILE A 45 -12.61 -10.06 5.41
N THR A 46 -13.33 -9.43 6.33
CA THR A 46 -14.78 -9.22 6.17
C THR A 46 -15.02 -8.06 5.21
N THR A 47 -15.77 -8.29 4.15
CA THR A 47 -16.14 -7.28 3.14
C THR A 47 -17.32 -6.42 3.60
N PRO A 48 -17.62 -5.29 2.94
CA PRO A 48 -18.81 -4.47 3.26
C PRO A 48 -20.14 -5.24 3.09
N GLU A 49 -20.16 -6.25 2.23
CA GLU A 49 -21.31 -7.11 1.95
C GLU A 49 -21.51 -8.18 3.04
N GLY A 50 -20.50 -8.38 3.91
CA GLY A 50 -20.51 -9.37 4.97
C GLY A 50 -19.84 -10.71 4.60
N ASP A 51 -19.32 -10.83 3.38
CA ASP A 51 -18.55 -12.00 2.97
C ASP A 51 -17.18 -12.00 3.65
N VAL A 52 -16.57 -13.18 3.81
CA VAL A 52 -15.22 -13.35 4.35
C VAL A 52 -14.30 -13.85 3.25
N LEU A 53 -13.25 -13.08 2.99
CA LEU A 53 -12.14 -13.48 2.12
C LEU A 53 -11.03 -14.10 2.98
N ASP A 54 -10.61 -15.31 2.62
CA ASP A 54 -9.50 -16.01 3.26
C ASP A 54 -8.21 -15.79 2.45
N GLY A 55 -7.39 -14.83 2.90
CA GLY A 55 -6.12 -14.51 2.27
C GLY A 55 -4.98 -15.37 2.78
N HIS A 56 -4.52 -16.34 1.99
CA HIS A 56 -3.41 -17.23 2.32
C HIS A 56 -2.06 -16.54 2.07
N LEU A 57 -1.40 -16.11 3.15
CA LEU A 57 -0.10 -15.43 3.08
C LEU A 57 1.00 -16.42 2.69
N HIS A 58 1.87 -16.02 1.75
CA HIS A 58 3.00 -16.84 1.33
C HIS A 58 4.14 -16.78 2.37
N LEU A 59 4.43 -15.59 2.90
CA LEU A 59 5.47 -15.38 3.91
C LEU A 59 5.09 -14.20 4.82
N VAL A 60 5.39 -14.33 6.11
CA VAL A 60 5.37 -13.21 7.06
C VAL A 60 6.72 -13.17 7.77
N THR A 61 7.43 -12.04 7.69
CA THR A 61 8.78 -11.92 8.22
C THR A 61 9.12 -10.48 8.62
N ASP A 62 10.14 -10.29 9.43
CA ASP A 62 10.78 -9.01 9.72
C ASP A 62 12.09 -8.81 8.96
N GLU A 63 12.50 -9.83 8.16
CA GLU A 63 13.72 -9.82 7.35
C GLU A 63 13.45 -9.31 5.93
N PRO A 64 13.96 -8.11 5.55
CA PRO A 64 13.72 -7.55 4.22
C PRO A 64 14.24 -8.43 3.07
N ALA A 65 15.38 -9.10 3.26
CA ALA A 65 15.98 -9.99 2.24
C ALA A 65 15.02 -11.13 1.85
N LEU A 66 14.32 -11.72 2.83
CA LEU A 66 13.36 -12.79 2.59
C LEU A 66 12.05 -12.23 1.99
N ALA A 67 11.57 -11.10 2.54
CA ALA A 67 10.32 -10.49 2.10
C ALA A 67 10.39 -10.01 0.63
N MET A 68 11.55 -9.50 0.19
CA MET A 68 11.76 -8.95 -1.17
C MET A 68 12.14 -10.01 -2.20
N LYS A 69 12.42 -11.25 -1.78
CA LYS A 69 12.84 -12.31 -2.71
C LYS A 69 11.74 -12.55 -3.76
N ASP A 70 12.13 -12.46 -5.01
CA ASP A 70 11.27 -12.66 -6.18
C ASP A 70 10.05 -11.71 -6.26
N CYS A 71 10.05 -10.59 -5.50
CA CYS A 71 8.98 -9.62 -5.53
C CYS A 71 9.04 -8.73 -6.78
N SER A 72 7.93 -8.64 -7.49
CA SER A 72 7.73 -7.70 -8.60
C SER A 72 7.10 -6.37 -8.14
N ILE A 73 6.36 -6.40 -7.03
CA ILE A 73 5.67 -5.22 -6.47
C ILE A 73 5.89 -5.16 -4.96
N VAL A 74 6.25 -3.98 -4.48
CA VAL A 74 6.31 -3.64 -3.05
C VAL A 74 5.31 -2.52 -2.79
N LEU A 75 4.49 -2.66 -1.75
CA LEU A 75 3.52 -1.65 -1.35
C LEU A 75 3.69 -1.29 0.13
N LEU A 76 4.10 -0.05 0.39
CA LEU A 76 4.24 0.49 1.74
C LEU A 76 2.88 0.93 2.27
N CYS A 77 2.38 0.22 3.29
CA CYS A 77 1.17 0.52 4.04
C CYS A 77 1.53 1.12 5.41
N LEU A 78 2.28 2.22 5.38
CA LEU A 78 2.92 2.83 6.54
C LEU A 78 2.52 4.30 6.70
N PRO A 79 2.53 4.82 7.95
CA PRO A 79 2.43 6.26 8.18
C PRO A 79 3.68 6.99 7.69
N GLY A 80 3.56 8.29 7.38
CA GLY A 80 4.61 9.09 6.77
C GLY A 80 5.96 9.05 7.52
N PHE A 81 5.92 9.07 8.85
CA PHE A 81 7.14 9.04 9.67
C PHE A 81 7.95 7.72 9.55
N ALA A 82 7.33 6.62 9.12
CA ALA A 82 7.98 5.32 8.98
C ALA A 82 8.47 5.03 7.54
N ILE A 83 8.10 5.85 6.56
CA ILE A 83 8.42 5.63 5.14
C ILE A 83 9.93 5.66 4.89
N LYS A 84 10.61 6.70 5.39
CA LYS A 84 12.05 6.90 5.15
C LYS A 84 12.88 5.71 5.66
N GLU A 85 12.63 5.29 6.89
CA GLU A 85 13.32 4.16 7.50
C GLU A 85 13.06 2.86 6.73
N GLN A 86 11.80 2.61 6.36
CA GLN A 86 11.45 1.41 5.62
C GLN A 86 12.10 1.37 4.23
N LEU A 87 12.18 2.50 3.54
CA LEU A 87 12.88 2.60 2.25
C LEU A 87 14.36 2.26 2.39
N HIS A 88 15.06 2.76 3.41
CA HIS A 88 16.45 2.38 3.68
C HIS A 88 16.60 0.87 3.95
N ARG A 89 15.66 0.27 4.67
CA ARG A 89 15.69 -1.17 4.96
C ARG A 89 15.54 -2.05 3.73
N ILE A 90 14.71 -1.63 2.77
CA ILE A 90 14.43 -2.44 1.56
C ILE A 90 15.34 -2.08 0.37
N SER A 91 15.99 -0.92 0.37
CA SER A 91 16.78 -0.44 -0.77
C SER A 91 17.86 -1.43 -1.28
N PRO A 92 18.53 -2.25 -0.44
CA PRO A 92 19.51 -3.22 -0.93
C PRO A 92 18.90 -4.42 -1.68
N TYR A 93 17.57 -4.60 -1.63
CA TYR A 93 16.86 -5.80 -2.11
C TYR A 93 15.87 -5.52 -3.23
N VAL A 94 15.79 -4.28 -3.72
CA VAL A 94 14.93 -3.87 -4.82
C VAL A 94 15.77 -3.40 -6.01
N ASN A 95 15.25 -3.57 -7.22
CA ASN A 95 15.98 -3.25 -8.46
C ASN A 95 14.99 -2.78 -9.55
N GLU A 96 15.47 -2.65 -10.80
CA GLU A 96 14.70 -2.20 -11.96
C GLU A 96 13.48 -3.08 -12.31
N HIS A 97 13.37 -4.28 -11.74
CA HIS A 97 12.23 -5.19 -11.94
C HIS A 97 11.21 -5.12 -10.79
N THR A 98 11.50 -4.33 -9.75
CA THR A 98 10.67 -4.23 -8.54
C THR A 98 9.97 -2.87 -8.47
N TYR A 99 8.68 -2.83 -8.70
CA TYR A 99 7.87 -1.61 -8.54
C TYR A 99 7.65 -1.30 -7.06
N VAL A 100 8.32 -0.28 -6.54
CA VAL A 100 8.19 0.13 -5.14
C VAL A 100 7.16 1.24 -5.03
N GLY A 101 6.18 1.07 -4.16
CA GLY A 101 5.06 2.00 -4.06
C GLY A 101 4.53 2.24 -2.66
N SER A 102 3.59 3.17 -2.59
CA SER A 102 2.88 3.54 -1.36
C SER A 102 1.37 3.48 -1.55
N VAL A 103 0.68 2.93 -0.56
CA VAL A 103 -0.79 2.92 -0.50
C VAL A 103 -1.37 4.33 -0.41
N PHE A 104 -0.55 5.31 -0.01
CA PHE A 104 -0.95 6.70 0.12
C PHE A 104 0.21 7.66 -0.14
N SER A 105 0.22 8.31 -1.30
CA SER A 105 1.34 9.13 -1.76
C SER A 105 1.60 10.41 -0.95
N SER A 106 0.56 10.95 -0.28
CA SER A 106 0.70 12.16 0.56
C SER A 106 1.53 11.93 1.85
N THR A 107 2.05 10.71 2.08
CA THR A 107 3.00 10.41 3.16
C THR A 107 4.41 10.95 2.93
N GLY A 108 4.66 11.60 1.80
CA GLY A 108 6.01 12.01 1.37
C GLY A 108 6.80 10.89 0.69
N PHE A 109 6.14 9.78 0.36
CA PHE A 109 6.78 8.59 -0.21
C PHE A 109 7.68 8.91 -1.41
N PHE A 110 7.16 9.57 -2.44
CA PHE A 110 7.93 9.83 -3.65
C PHE A 110 9.19 10.66 -3.40
N PHE A 111 9.12 11.67 -2.52
CA PHE A 111 10.26 12.52 -2.19
C PHE A 111 11.38 11.70 -1.54
N HIS A 112 11.05 10.84 -0.59
CA HIS A 112 12.03 9.95 0.05
C HIS A 112 12.51 8.84 -0.88
N ALA A 113 11.64 8.25 -1.70
CA ALA A 113 12.00 7.18 -2.61
C ALA A 113 12.94 7.67 -3.72
N LEU A 114 12.73 8.89 -4.24
CA LEU A 114 13.60 9.51 -5.24
C LEU A 114 15.01 9.80 -4.72
N GLU A 115 15.14 10.05 -3.41
CA GLU A 115 16.42 10.30 -2.73
C GLU A 115 17.17 8.99 -2.37
N ILE A 116 16.42 7.95 -1.93
CA ILE A 116 17.00 6.76 -1.29
C ILE A 116 17.20 5.60 -2.26
N LEU A 117 16.23 5.38 -3.17
CA LEU A 117 16.28 4.24 -4.08
C LEU A 117 17.08 4.56 -5.32
N ASP A 118 17.79 3.54 -5.86
CA ASP A 118 18.50 3.64 -7.12
C ASP A 118 17.63 4.23 -8.23
N GLY A 119 18.24 5.02 -9.13
CA GLY A 119 17.55 5.71 -10.21
C GLY A 119 16.77 4.80 -11.16
N ASN A 120 17.12 3.52 -11.21
CA ASN A 120 16.47 2.53 -12.07
C ASN A 120 15.24 1.86 -11.43
N VAL A 121 15.06 1.96 -10.10
CA VAL A 121 13.91 1.36 -9.41
C VAL A 121 12.63 2.11 -9.79
N PRO A 122 11.63 1.43 -10.42
CA PRO A 122 10.37 2.06 -10.76
C PRO A 122 9.55 2.34 -9.50
N LEU A 123 8.94 3.53 -9.46
CA LEU A 123 8.15 4.02 -8.32
C LEU A 123 6.70 4.15 -8.70
N TRP A 124 5.79 3.88 -7.74
CA TRP A 124 4.37 4.09 -7.95
C TRP A 124 3.64 4.45 -6.65
N GLY A 125 2.42 4.94 -6.76
CA GLY A 125 1.66 5.21 -5.55
C GLY A 125 0.25 5.67 -5.83
N PHE A 126 -0.64 5.30 -4.90
CA PHE A 126 -2.03 5.75 -4.95
C PHE A 126 -2.14 7.21 -4.48
N GLN A 127 -2.95 7.99 -5.17
CA GLN A 127 -3.35 9.33 -4.71
C GLN A 127 -4.18 9.28 -3.43
N ARG A 128 -5.07 8.27 -3.32
CA ARG A 128 -5.92 8.00 -2.16
C ARG A 128 -5.87 6.52 -1.83
N VAL A 129 -6.02 6.18 -0.55
CA VAL A 129 -6.09 4.79 -0.11
C VAL A 129 -7.19 4.01 -0.87
N PRO A 130 -6.90 2.79 -1.33
CA PRO A 130 -7.86 1.99 -2.10
C PRO A 130 -9.04 1.52 -1.26
N PHE A 131 -8.83 1.31 0.04
CA PHE A 131 -9.80 0.72 0.96
C PHE A 131 -9.98 1.57 2.22
N ILE A 132 -11.18 1.51 2.81
CA ILE A 132 -11.40 1.90 4.20
C ILE A 132 -11.25 0.63 5.03
N ALA A 133 -10.29 0.62 5.95
CA ALA A 133 -9.81 -0.58 6.62
C ALA A 133 -9.81 -0.44 8.15
N ARG A 134 -10.14 -1.52 8.85
CA ARG A 134 -10.03 -1.63 10.31
C ARG A 134 -9.56 -3.03 10.72
N THR A 135 -8.45 -3.12 11.43
CA THR A 135 -8.03 -4.37 12.06
C THR A 135 -8.98 -4.73 13.18
N THR A 136 -9.47 -5.96 13.18
CA THR A 136 -10.29 -6.56 14.26
C THR A 136 -9.41 -7.30 15.24
N ARG A 137 -8.55 -8.21 14.72
CA ARG A 137 -7.52 -8.91 15.49
C ARG A 137 -6.21 -8.84 14.75
N TYR A 138 -5.20 -8.31 15.42
CA TYR A 138 -3.88 -8.13 14.81
C TYR A 138 -3.29 -9.45 14.31
N GLY A 139 -2.87 -9.47 13.06
CA GLY A 139 -2.29 -10.63 12.40
C GLY A 139 -3.29 -11.74 12.04
N GLU A 140 -4.60 -11.57 12.31
CA GLU A 140 -5.61 -12.62 12.12
C GLU A 140 -6.78 -12.13 11.24
N SER A 141 -7.37 -10.95 11.56
CA SER A 141 -8.56 -10.49 10.87
C SER A 141 -8.70 -8.97 10.79
N ALA A 142 -9.37 -8.51 9.74
CA ALA A 142 -9.67 -7.11 9.53
C ALA A 142 -10.99 -6.93 8.77
N ASN A 143 -11.60 -5.75 8.90
CA ASN A 143 -12.77 -5.34 8.13
C ASN A 143 -12.34 -4.42 6.99
N LEU A 144 -12.73 -4.76 5.78
CA LEU A 144 -12.77 -3.89 4.63
C LEU A 144 -14.13 -3.18 4.66
N LEU A 145 -14.15 -1.92 5.08
CA LEU A 145 -15.38 -1.16 5.32
C LEU A 145 -15.88 -0.42 4.06
N GLY A 146 -15.09 -0.36 3.03
CA GLY A 146 -15.47 0.27 1.77
C GLY A 146 -14.38 0.23 0.72
N TYR A 147 -14.82 0.16 -0.53
CA TYR A 147 -13.98 0.21 -1.74
C TYR A 147 -13.97 1.62 -2.33
N LYS A 148 -12.96 1.90 -3.15
CA LYS A 148 -12.99 3.02 -4.10
C LYS A 148 -13.42 2.49 -5.46
N ASN A 149 -14.36 3.17 -6.09
CA ASN A 149 -14.88 2.80 -7.42
C ASN A 149 -13.85 3.00 -8.55
N ALA A 150 -12.80 3.77 -8.31
CA ALA A 150 -11.68 3.97 -9.22
C ALA A 150 -10.46 4.45 -8.45
N HIS A 151 -9.28 4.19 -9.02
CA HIS A 151 -8.00 4.58 -8.43
C HIS A 151 -7.24 5.54 -9.36
N ASN A 152 -6.59 6.52 -8.76
CA ASN A 152 -5.59 7.34 -9.42
C ASN A 152 -4.22 6.94 -8.89
N ILE A 153 -3.27 6.65 -9.79
CA ILE A 153 -1.89 6.33 -9.44
C ILE A 153 -0.92 7.19 -10.22
N ALA A 154 0.22 7.50 -9.63
CA ALA A 154 1.38 7.98 -10.34
C ALA A 154 2.39 6.85 -10.49
N VAL A 155 3.09 6.83 -11.63
CA VAL A 155 4.18 5.87 -11.91
C VAL A 155 5.36 6.66 -12.45
N GLU A 156 6.52 6.49 -11.81
CA GLU A 156 7.77 7.15 -12.18
C GLU A 156 8.88 6.12 -12.47
N ARG A 157 9.88 6.51 -13.21
CA ARG A 157 11.04 5.67 -13.55
C ARG A 157 10.64 4.34 -14.22
N SER A 158 9.56 4.31 -14.99
CA SER A 158 9.08 3.15 -15.73
C SER A 158 8.87 3.50 -17.19
N ASN A 159 9.30 2.60 -18.09
CA ASN A 159 9.09 2.72 -19.53
C ASN A 159 7.72 2.18 -19.96
N ASP A 160 7.06 1.38 -19.12
CA ASP A 160 5.78 0.74 -19.42
C ASP A 160 4.74 1.03 -18.32
N LYS A 161 4.40 2.32 -18.19
CA LYS A 161 3.42 2.80 -17.20
C LYS A 161 2.02 2.21 -17.46
N GLU A 162 1.64 2.02 -18.73
CA GLU A 162 0.31 1.48 -19.07
C GLU A 162 0.16 0.01 -18.74
N ALA A 163 1.17 -0.83 -18.99
CA ALA A 163 1.11 -2.23 -18.55
C ALA A 163 1.04 -2.35 -17.03
N PHE A 164 1.80 -1.51 -16.31
CA PHE A 164 1.73 -1.48 -14.85
C PHE A 164 0.36 -0.99 -14.36
N ARG A 165 -0.22 0.04 -14.99
CA ARG A 165 -1.59 0.52 -14.70
C ARG A 165 -2.61 -0.63 -14.84
N ALA A 166 -2.57 -1.36 -15.97
CA ALA A 166 -3.49 -2.47 -16.21
C ALA A 166 -3.31 -3.59 -15.17
N LYS A 167 -2.07 -3.82 -14.73
CA LYS A 167 -1.77 -4.77 -13.65
C LYS A 167 -2.43 -4.35 -12.33
N ILE A 168 -2.29 -3.09 -11.92
CA ILE A 168 -2.92 -2.57 -10.69
C ILE A 168 -4.44 -2.62 -10.80
N GLU A 169 -5.01 -2.33 -11.97
CA GLU A 169 -6.45 -2.48 -12.24
C GLU A 169 -6.94 -3.92 -11.99
N THR A 170 -6.19 -4.93 -12.46
CA THR A 170 -6.49 -6.35 -12.21
C THR A 170 -6.32 -6.74 -10.75
N LEU A 171 -5.30 -6.21 -10.05
CA LEU A 171 -5.01 -6.54 -8.67
C LEU A 171 -6.06 -5.98 -7.70
N PHE A 172 -6.59 -4.80 -7.98
CA PHE A 172 -7.53 -4.10 -7.09
C PHE A 172 -9.00 -4.12 -7.58
N ASP A 173 -9.29 -4.83 -8.68
CA ASP A 173 -10.63 -4.99 -9.27
C ASP A 173 -11.39 -3.66 -9.47
N ALA A 174 -10.68 -2.61 -9.85
CA ALA A 174 -11.26 -1.30 -10.06
C ALA A 174 -10.50 -0.51 -11.13
N PRO A 175 -11.18 0.31 -11.95
CA PRO A 175 -10.54 1.15 -12.96
C PRO A 175 -9.40 1.99 -12.40
N VAL A 176 -8.28 2.03 -13.11
CA VAL A 176 -7.09 2.78 -12.72
C VAL A 176 -6.74 3.83 -13.76
N ARG A 177 -6.57 5.07 -13.32
CA ARG A 177 -6.11 6.20 -14.15
C ARG A 177 -4.68 6.57 -13.77
N LEU A 178 -3.83 6.76 -14.78
CA LEU A 178 -2.52 7.36 -14.60
C LEU A 178 -2.64 8.88 -14.40
N LEU A 179 -1.96 9.37 -13.38
CA LEU A 179 -1.73 10.79 -13.16
C LEU A 179 -0.51 11.24 -13.95
N ALA A 180 -0.42 12.53 -14.25
CA ALA A 180 0.65 13.09 -15.05
C ALA A 180 2.03 12.89 -14.41
N ASN A 181 2.10 12.99 -13.08
CA ASN A 181 3.33 12.86 -12.31
C ASN A 181 3.05 12.62 -10.81
N TYR A 182 4.11 12.35 -10.05
CA TYR A 182 4.02 12.09 -8.61
C TYR A 182 3.60 13.31 -7.77
N TYR A 183 3.79 14.53 -8.24
CA TYR A 183 3.29 15.72 -7.53
C TYR A 183 1.77 15.72 -7.47
N GLU A 184 1.12 15.34 -8.58
CA GLU A 184 -0.33 15.20 -8.62
C GLU A 184 -0.82 14.16 -7.61
N ALA A 185 -0.17 12.98 -7.52
CA ALA A 185 -0.51 11.97 -6.53
C ALA A 185 -0.28 12.42 -5.08
N SER A 186 0.79 13.19 -4.84
CA SER A 186 1.23 13.54 -3.49
C SER A 186 0.52 14.77 -2.92
N LEU A 187 0.18 15.76 -3.74
CA LEU A 187 -0.22 17.10 -3.29
C LEU A 187 -1.68 17.45 -3.55
N THR A 188 -2.41 16.69 -4.39
CA THR A 188 -3.80 17.03 -4.75
C THR A 188 -4.85 16.27 -3.94
N ASN A 189 -4.45 15.59 -2.85
CA ASN A 189 -5.40 14.96 -1.96
C ASN A 189 -6.12 15.98 -1.09
N SER A 190 -7.45 15.99 -1.14
CA SER A 190 -8.29 16.90 -0.36
C SER A 190 -8.40 16.57 1.14
N ASN A 191 -8.01 15.36 1.56
CA ASN A 191 -8.18 14.92 2.96
C ASN A 191 -7.49 15.85 3.98
N PRO A 192 -6.26 16.32 3.79
CA PRO A 192 -5.64 17.27 4.73
C PRO A 192 -6.45 18.54 4.91
N LEU A 193 -7.00 19.09 3.82
CA LEU A 193 -7.82 20.29 3.87
C LEU A 193 -9.16 20.05 4.60
N LEU A 194 -9.84 18.95 4.29
CA LEU A 194 -11.12 18.60 4.91
C LEU A 194 -10.99 18.33 6.40
N HIS A 195 -9.98 17.57 6.81
CA HIS A 195 -9.79 17.23 8.22
C HIS A 195 -9.33 18.42 9.05
N THR A 196 -8.40 19.23 8.56
CA THR A 196 -7.94 20.43 9.28
C THR A 196 -9.02 21.48 9.37
N SER A 197 -9.80 21.72 8.31
CA SER A 197 -10.94 22.64 8.34
C SER A 197 -11.99 22.20 9.37
N ARG A 198 -12.30 20.89 9.41
CA ARG A 198 -13.23 20.35 10.39
C ARG A 198 -12.72 20.48 11.83
N LEU A 199 -11.45 20.17 12.07
CA LEU A 199 -10.84 20.35 13.39
C LEU A 199 -10.86 21.82 13.81
N TYR A 200 -10.55 22.75 12.91
CA TYR A 200 -10.64 24.19 13.18
C TYR A 200 -12.08 24.60 13.56
N THR A 201 -13.08 24.14 12.80
CA THR A 201 -14.49 24.44 13.11
C THR A 201 -14.93 23.84 14.44
N MET A 202 -14.42 22.66 14.83
CA MET A 202 -14.80 21.99 16.08
C MET A 202 -14.11 22.58 17.31
N PHE A 203 -12.90 23.10 17.17
CA PHE A 203 -12.04 23.49 18.29
C PHE A 203 -11.49 24.92 18.22
N GLY A 204 -11.61 25.63 17.10
CA GLY A 204 -11.03 26.94 16.85
C GLY A 204 -11.97 28.13 17.05
N GLY A 205 -13.25 27.91 17.40
CA GLY A 205 -14.27 28.93 17.39
C GLY A 205 -14.77 29.42 18.78
N GLU A 206 -14.13 29.05 19.88
CA GLU A 206 -14.61 29.38 21.23
C GLU A 206 -13.62 30.19 22.08
N ASN A 207 -12.87 31.08 21.47
CA ASN A 207 -12.05 32.03 22.21
C ASN A 207 -12.32 33.47 21.74
N GLU A 208 -13.56 33.93 21.86
CA GLU A 208 -13.92 35.35 21.97
C GLU A 208 -14.89 35.55 23.14
#